data_6cde6013f2e6846825d6d2a5bf048d03
#
_entry.id   6cde6013f2e6846825d6d2a5bf048d03
#
_cell.length_a   1.000
_cell.length_b   1.000
_cell.length_c   1.000
_cell.angle_alpha   90.00
_cell.angle_beta   90.00
_cell.angle_gamma   90.00
#
_symmetry.space_group_name_H-M   'P 1'
#
loop_
_entity.id
_entity.type
_entity.pdbx_description
1 polymer ?
#
loop_
_entity_poly.entity_id
_entity_poly.type
_entity_poly.pdbx_seq_one_letter_code
_entity_poly.pdbx_strand_id
1 'polypeptide(L)'
;MRFVLLILPTLFISYLLKAEITLKAKTPEEKDLACITLLKLASERSKNAGEMIKYEKLRKLQKSFQGKYKDNYFSEKDVQSKLDEHNLKIKEKGQRYINKNLQKCGLK
;
A
#
# COMPACT_ATOMS: atom_id res chain seq x y z
N MET A 1 -23.18 38.47 15.40
CA MET A 1 -22.79 38.24 13.99
C MET A 1 -21.29 38.15 13.79
N ARG A 2 -20.51 39.00 14.43
CA ARG A 2 -19.05 38.97 14.27
C ARG A 2 -18.41 37.69 14.81
N PHE A 3 -18.99 37.09 15.83
CA PHE A 3 -18.46 35.86 16.43
C PHE A 3 -18.53 34.65 15.49
N VAL A 4 -19.54 34.58 14.64
CA VAL A 4 -19.72 33.49 13.68
C VAL A 4 -18.60 33.48 12.64
N LEU A 5 -18.19 34.68 12.18
CA LEU A 5 -17.13 34.83 11.20
C LEU A 5 -15.77 34.45 11.73
N LEU A 6 -15.53 34.61 13.04
CA LEU A 6 -14.27 34.27 13.69
C LEU A 6 -14.16 32.75 13.99
N ILE A 7 -15.28 32.14 14.32
CA ILE A 7 -15.33 30.73 14.68
C ILE A 7 -15.14 29.80 13.47
N LEU A 8 -15.74 30.13 12.33
CA LEU A 8 -15.68 29.31 11.12
C LEU A 8 -14.26 29.06 10.60
N PRO A 9 -13.39 30.06 10.45
CA PRO A 9 -12.01 29.82 10.02
C PRO A 9 -11.22 28.94 10.98
N THR A 10 -11.44 29.08 12.28
CA THR A 10 -10.75 28.28 13.30
C THR A 10 -11.13 26.81 13.20
N LEU A 11 -12.40 26.50 13.04
CA LEU A 11 -12.89 25.13 12.86
C LEU A 11 -12.34 24.51 11.58
N PHE A 12 -12.29 25.27 10.51
CA PHE A 12 -11.76 24.81 9.24
C PHE A 12 -10.28 24.44 9.32
N ILE A 13 -9.47 25.27 9.97
CA ILE A 13 -8.04 25.01 10.16
C ILE A 13 -7.82 23.74 10.98
N SER A 14 -8.57 23.54 12.07
CA SER A 14 -8.48 22.33 12.89
C SER A 14 -8.80 21.07 12.09
N TYR A 15 -9.78 21.14 11.22
CA TYR A 15 -10.16 20.02 10.37
C TYR A 15 -9.06 19.66 9.38
N LEU A 16 -8.41 20.63 8.76
CA LEU A 16 -7.31 20.42 7.83
C LEU A 16 -6.10 19.78 8.52
N LEU A 17 -5.78 20.21 9.73
CA LEU A 17 -4.68 19.65 10.50
C LEU A 17 -4.91 18.17 10.81
N LYS A 18 -6.12 17.78 11.17
CA LYS A 18 -6.47 16.38 11.40
C LYS A 18 -6.31 15.54 10.14
N ALA A 19 -6.74 16.06 9.00
CA ALA A 19 -6.61 15.38 7.72
C ALA A 19 -5.14 15.15 7.35
N GLU A 20 -4.27 16.12 7.54
CA GLU A 20 -2.84 15.99 7.27
C GLU A 20 -2.18 14.95 8.17
N ILE A 21 -2.49 14.94 9.45
CA ILE A 21 -1.95 13.97 10.40
C ILE A 21 -2.37 12.55 9.99
N THR A 22 -3.62 12.37 9.62
CA THR A 22 -4.16 11.07 9.20
C THR A 22 -3.45 10.56 7.93
N LEU A 23 -3.18 11.43 6.96
CA LEU A 23 -2.51 11.06 5.72
C LEU A 23 -1.06 10.64 5.91
N LYS A 24 -0.37 11.17 6.92
CA LYS A 24 1.05 10.88 7.16
C LYS A 24 1.29 9.64 8.00
N ALA A 25 0.31 9.19 8.76
CA ALA A 25 0.47 8.10 9.73
C ALA A 25 0.22 6.73 9.09
N LYS A 26 1.27 6.12 8.53
CA LYS A 26 1.21 4.72 8.08
C LYS A 26 1.83 3.83 9.16
N THR A 27 1.06 2.82 9.59
CA THR A 27 1.54 1.83 10.56
C THR A 27 2.45 0.81 9.88
N PRO A 28 3.32 0.09 10.64
CA PRO A 28 4.11 -1.01 10.07
C PRO A 28 3.25 -2.08 9.40
N GLU A 29 2.07 -2.39 9.96
CA GLU A 29 1.14 -3.35 9.37
C GLU A 29 0.63 -2.90 8.01
N GLU A 30 0.34 -1.63 7.84
CA GLU A 30 -0.09 -1.07 6.55
C GLU A 30 1.01 -1.17 5.50
N LYS A 31 2.26 -0.92 5.89
CA LYS A 31 3.41 -1.05 5.01
C LYS A 31 3.62 -2.51 4.59
N ASP A 32 3.49 -3.44 5.54
CA ASP A 32 3.62 -4.86 5.28
C ASP A 32 2.50 -5.36 4.36
N LEU A 33 1.27 -4.91 4.59
CA LEU A 33 0.15 -5.25 3.73
C LEU A 33 0.39 -4.74 2.30
N ALA A 34 0.89 -3.52 2.17
CA ALA A 34 1.23 -2.96 0.86
C ALA A 34 2.29 -3.82 0.14
N CYS A 35 3.30 -4.28 0.86
CA CYS A 35 4.33 -5.15 0.30
C CYS A 35 3.80 -6.54 -0.06
N ILE A 36 3.02 -7.16 0.81
CA ILE A 36 2.43 -8.48 0.57
C ILE A 36 1.57 -8.46 -0.70
N THR A 37 0.70 -7.47 -0.82
CA THR A 37 -0.21 -7.36 -1.96
C THR A 37 0.52 -7.00 -3.25
N LEU A 38 1.53 -6.12 -3.19
CA LEU A 38 2.34 -5.80 -4.36
C LEU A 38 3.16 -6.99 -4.84
N LEU A 39 3.77 -7.74 -3.90
CA LEU A 39 4.53 -8.94 -4.23
C LEU A 39 3.62 -9.99 -4.88
N LYS A 40 2.39 -10.11 -4.42
CA LYS A 40 1.41 -11.01 -5.03
C LYS A 40 1.14 -10.62 -6.49
N LEU A 41 0.86 -9.36 -6.74
CA LEU A 41 0.62 -8.86 -8.09
C LEU A 41 1.85 -9.05 -9.00
N ALA A 42 3.02 -8.67 -8.51
CA ALA A 42 4.26 -8.79 -9.28
C ALA A 42 4.61 -10.24 -9.58
N SER A 43 4.40 -11.16 -8.63
CA SER A 43 4.67 -12.58 -8.86
C SER A 43 3.73 -13.17 -9.90
N GLU A 44 2.45 -12.82 -9.87
CA GLU A 44 1.50 -13.27 -10.87
C GLU A 44 1.86 -12.76 -12.28
N ARG A 45 2.28 -11.50 -12.38
CA ARG A 45 2.73 -10.93 -13.66
C ARG A 45 3.97 -11.65 -14.18
N SER A 46 4.93 -11.95 -13.32
CA SER A 46 6.15 -12.67 -13.69
C SER A 46 5.84 -14.11 -14.14
N LYS A 47 4.93 -14.77 -13.45
CA LYS A 47 4.48 -16.11 -13.81
C LYS A 47 3.84 -16.11 -15.20
N ASN A 48 2.95 -15.16 -15.44
CA ASN A 48 2.25 -15.04 -16.74
C ASN A 48 3.21 -14.70 -17.88
N ALA A 49 4.29 -13.99 -17.58
CA ALA A 49 5.33 -13.66 -18.57
C ALA A 49 6.36 -14.77 -18.75
N GLY A 50 6.24 -15.89 -18.04
CA GLY A 50 7.19 -16.99 -18.12
C GLY A 50 8.51 -16.76 -17.36
N GLU A 51 8.60 -15.72 -16.55
CA GLU A 51 9.81 -15.39 -15.79
C GLU A 51 9.82 -16.15 -14.46
N MET A 52 10.10 -17.45 -14.51
CA MET A 52 9.96 -18.33 -13.35
C MET A 52 10.95 -18.05 -12.24
N ILE A 53 12.18 -17.67 -12.56
CA ILE A 53 13.21 -17.35 -11.55
C ILE A 53 12.76 -16.12 -10.76
N LYS A 54 12.29 -15.10 -11.45
CA LYS A 54 11.77 -13.87 -10.82
C LYS A 54 10.52 -14.17 -10.01
N TYR A 55 9.62 -15.00 -10.52
CA TYR A 55 8.42 -15.45 -9.82
C TYR A 55 8.76 -16.11 -8.48
N GLU A 56 9.68 -17.05 -8.46
CA GLU A 56 10.08 -17.75 -7.24
C GLU A 56 10.69 -16.80 -6.21
N LYS A 57 11.53 -15.87 -6.67
CA LYS A 57 12.16 -14.85 -5.83
C LYS A 57 11.11 -13.95 -5.16
N LEU A 58 10.12 -13.52 -5.93
CA LEU A 58 9.03 -12.68 -5.44
C LEU A 58 8.14 -13.45 -4.44
N ARG A 59 7.83 -14.70 -4.74
CA ARG A 59 7.05 -15.57 -3.85
C ARG A 59 7.76 -15.81 -2.52
N LYS A 60 9.06 -16.02 -2.55
CA LYS A 60 9.85 -16.22 -1.35
C LYS A 60 9.82 -15.00 -0.45
N LEU A 61 9.97 -13.81 -1.03
CA LEU A 61 9.88 -12.56 -0.29
C LEU A 61 8.48 -12.35 0.27
N GLN A 62 7.44 -12.64 -0.50
CA GLN A 62 6.05 -12.56 -0.07
C GLN A 62 5.81 -13.42 1.17
N LYS A 63 6.27 -14.67 1.15
CA LYS A 63 6.15 -15.59 2.29
C LYS A 63 6.86 -15.07 3.53
N SER A 64 8.01 -14.42 3.35
CA SER A 64 8.75 -13.80 4.44
C SER A 64 7.92 -12.73 5.15
N PHE A 65 7.22 -11.88 4.41
CA PHE A 65 6.33 -10.88 4.99
C PHE A 65 5.10 -11.53 5.66
N GLN A 66 4.46 -12.47 4.97
CA GLN A 66 3.27 -13.15 5.50
C GLN A 66 3.56 -13.93 6.78
N GLY A 67 4.76 -14.47 6.93
CA GLY A 67 5.18 -15.23 8.10
C GLY A 67 5.19 -14.42 9.39
N LYS A 68 5.16 -13.10 9.32
CA LYS A 68 5.07 -12.22 10.49
C LYS A 68 3.67 -12.17 11.09
N TYR A 69 2.67 -12.65 10.36
CA TYR A 69 1.26 -12.51 10.73
C TYR A 69 0.57 -13.86 10.76
N LYS A 70 -0.48 -13.96 11.57
CA LYS A 70 -1.34 -15.14 11.60
C LYS A 70 -2.14 -15.21 10.31
N ASP A 71 -2.56 -16.41 9.94
CA ASP A 71 -3.45 -16.60 8.81
C ASP A 71 -4.70 -15.75 9.01
N ASN A 72 -5.13 -15.08 7.94
CA ASN A 72 -6.29 -14.19 7.94
C ASN A 72 -6.16 -12.97 8.86
N TYR A 73 -4.91 -12.59 9.23
CA TYR A 73 -4.69 -11.35 10.01
C TYR A 73 -5.26 -10.13 9.30
N PHE A 74 -5.00 -10.03 8.00
CA PHE A 74 -5.58 -8.97 7.17
C PHE A 74 -6.91 -9.43 6.61
N SER A 75 -7.96 -8.59 6.71
CA SER A 75 -9.27 -8.92 6.17
C SER A 75 -9.23 -8.96 4.63
N GLU A 76 -10.13 -9.73 4.03
CA GLU A 76 -10.26 -9.78 2.57
C GLU A 76 -10.55 -8.39 1.99
N LYS A 77 -11.33 -7.60 2.71
CA LYS A 77 -11.66 -6.22 2.33
C LYS A 77 -10.39 -5.36 2.27
N ASP A 78 -9.53 -5.44 3.28
CA ASP A 78 -8.30 -4.66 3.34
C ASP A 78 -7.32 -5.09 2.25
N VAL A 79 -7.18 -6.39 2.03
CA VAL A 79 -6.35 -6.94 0.96
C VAL A 79 -6.84 -6.46 -0.40
N GLN A 80 -8.14 -6.57 -0.65
CA GLN A 80 -8.72 -6.14 -1.94
C GLN A 80 -8.57 -4.64 -2.16
N SER A 81 -8.80 -3.85 -1.12
CA SER A 81 -8.64 -2.39 -1.17
C SER A 81 -7.20 -2.01 -1.56
N LYS A 82 -6.21 -2.70 -0.98
CA LYS A 82 -4.81 -2.44 -1.28
C LYS A 82 -4.43 -2.90 -2.69
N LEU A 83 -4.96 -4.03 -3.14
CA LEU A 83 -4.78 -4.49 -4.51
C LEU A 83 -5.34 -3.49 -5.51
N ASP A 84 -6.53 -2.96 -5.25
CA ASP A 84 -7.15 -1.95 -6.11
C ASP A 84 -6.31 -0.68 -6.18
N GLU A 85 -5.76 -0.25 -5.06
CA GLU A 85 -4.87 0.90 -4.97
C GLU A 85 -3.62 0.68 -5.82
N HIS A 86 -2.98 -0.49 -5.72
CA HIS A 86 -1.82 -0.83 -6.53
C HIS A 86 -2.16 -0.86 -8.02
N ASN A 87 -3.28 -1.47 -8.38
CA ASN A 87 -3.72 -1.54 -9.78
C ASN A 87 -3.93 -0.15 -10.37
N LEU A 88 -4.51 0.75 -9.60
CA LEU A 88 -4.70 2.14 -10.03
C LEU A 88 -3.35 2.83 -10.26
N LYS A 89 -2.40 2.67 -9.34
CA LYS A 89 -1.07 3.25 -9.46
C LYS A 89 -0.27 2.66 -10.62
N ILE A 90 -0.41 1.36 -10.85
CA ILE A 90 0.22 0.68 -11.99
C ILE A 90 -0.34 1.22 -13.30
N LYS A 91 -1.64 1.46 -13.35
CA LYS A 91 -2.30 2.04 -14.54
C LYS A 91 -1.78 3.44 -14.84
N GLU A 92 -1.53 4.24 -13.81
CA GLU A 92 -1.01 5.60 -13.96
C GLU A 92 0.49 5.65 -14.29
N LYS A 93 1.29 4.84 -13.60
CA LYS A 93 2.76 4.94 -13.60
C LYS A 93 3.46 3.75 -14.28
N GLY A 94 2.75 2.65 -14.53
CA GLY A 94 3.29 1.47 -15.19
C GLY A 94 4.31 0.71 -14.36
N GLN A 95 5.20 0.00 -15.04
CA GLN A 95 6.21 -0.86 -14.43
C GLN A 95 7.14 -0.11 -13.46
N ARG A 96 7.34 1.18 -13.67
CA ARG A 96 8.16 2.01 -12.78
C ARG A 96 7.63 2.00 -11.34
N TYR A 97 6.33 2.05 -11.17
CA TYR A 97 5.70 1.97 -9.85
C TYR A 97 6.03 0.63 -9.16
N ILE A 98 5.89 -0.46 -9.90
CA ILE A 98 6.18 -1.80 -9.37
C ILE A 98 7.64 -1.89 -8.94
N ASN A 99 8.56 -1.54 -9.81
CA ASN A 99 10.00 -1.64 -9.53
C ASN A 99 10.43 -0.82 -8.32
N LYS A 100 9.98 0.42 -8.25
CA LYS A 100 10.31 1.32 -7.15
C LYS A 100 9.80 0.79 -5.81
N ASN A 101 8.56 0.31 -5.77
CA ASN A 101 7.95 -0.15 -4.54
C ASN A 101 8.44 -1.54 -4.12
N LEU A 102 8.80 -2.41 -5.08
CA LEU A 102 9.45 -3.67 -4.76
C LEU A 102 10.80 -3.46 -4.08
N GLN A 103 11.57 -2.46 -4.52
CA GLN A 103 12.83 -2.10 -3.86
C GLN A 103 12.59 -1.66 -2.42
N LYS A 104 11.54 -0.87 -2.18
CA LYS A 104 11.17 -0.46 -0.82
C LYS A 104 10.77 -1.64 0.06
N CYS A 105 10.26 -2.72 -0.55
CA CYS A 105 9.90 -3.94 0.16
C CYS A 105 11.10 -4.88 0.37
N GLY A 106 12.27 -4.52 -0.12
CA GLY A 106 13.50 -5.27 0.10
C GLY A 106 13.93 -6.17 -1.06
N LEU A 107 13.31 -6.05 -2.23
CA LEU A 107 13.76 -6.78 -3.41
C LEU A 107 15.02 -6.11 -3.95
N LYS A 108 16.05 -6.92 -4.15
CA LYS A 108 17.33 -6.45 -4.71
C LYS A 108 17.47 -6.85 -6.17
#